data_98391794cf257f54e6cd119da5d478ed
#
_entry.id   98391794cf257f54e6cd119da5d478ed
#
_cell.length_a   1.000
_cell.length_b   1.000
_cell.length_c   1.000
_cell.angle_alpha   90.00
_cell.angle_beta   90.00
_cell.angle_gamma   90.00
#
_symmetry.space_group_name_H-M   'P 1'
#
loop_
_entity.id
_entity.type
_entity.pdbx_description
1 polymer ?
#
loop_
_entity_poly.entity_id
_entity_poly.type
_entity_poly.pdbx_seq_one_letter_code
_entity_poly.pdbx_strand_id
1 'polypeptide(L)'
;EAIERELPSFLRSYFVYLKGNVLPMSRLAYLQDVRFFFDYLISNTSLTDADVPKDIKLEEIRDITSMDVNLFIDFCRKYTVDDGDKLIIYENNNKTLARKKSSVSVMFKQLYRDGFVDNNITDGFDPIKVPKPGEREIKALQDDEVMVMLDAVTTGSNMTPHERKYWEKTKLRDKAILMLFLTYGLRLSELQQLNISSFNFSRGEFTIYRKRGKESSMPINQSVQMTIQDYINNERSSINEETEVDEDALFLSLQGRRMTSRSIRELVKKYTAI
;
A
#
# COMPACT_ATOMS: atom_id res chain seq x y z
N GLU A 1 0.28 16.99 -1.93
CA GLU A 1 0.16 18.40 -2.40
C GLU A 1 -0.57 18.51 -3.76
N ALA A 2 -0.33 17.62 -4.75
CA ALA A 2 -1.04 17.68 -6.02
C ALA A 2 -2.57 17.56 -5.83
N ILE A 3 -3.03 16.52 -5.15
CA ILE A 3 -4.45 16.28 -4.90
C ILE A 3 -5.13 17.35 -4.03
N GLU A 4 -4.38 18.04 -3.14
CA GLU A 4 -4.92 19.14 -2.34
C GLU A 4 -5.34 20.34 -3.21
N ARG A 5 -4.70 20.51 -4.39
CA ARG A 5 -5.03 21.57 -5.37
C ARG A 5 -6.30 21.27 -6.18
N GLU A 6 -6.71 20.01 -6.18
CA GLU A 6 -7.93 19.57 -6.87
C GLU A 6 -9.18 19.61 -5.97
N LEU A 7 -9.00 20.00 -4.70
CA LEU A 7 -10.03 20.06 -3.68
C LEU A 7 -10.37 21.52 -3.30
N PRO A 8 -11.58 21.78 -2.78
CA PRO A 8 -12.02 23.13 -2.41
C PRO A 8 -11.11 23.79 -1.37
N SER A 9 -10.95 25.11 -1.49
CA SER A 9 -10.07 25.90 -0.62
C SER A 9 -10.52 25.96 0.86
N PHE A 10 -11.82 25.78 1.14
CA PHE A 10 -12.34 25.73 2.51
C PHE A 10 -11.85 24.48 3.29
N LEU A 11 -11.31 23.47 2.61
CA LEU A 11 -10.69 22.29 3.25
C LEU A 11 -9.26 22.52 3.77
N ARG A 12 -8.75 23.75 3.72
CA ARG A 12 -7.36 24.04 4.11
C ARG A 12 -7.04 23.62 5.55
N SER A 13 -7.94 23.84 6.49
CA SER A 13 -7.79 23.39 7.89
C SER A 13 -7.75 21.86 8.01
N TYR A 14 -8.60 21.16 7.24
CA TYR A 14 -8.59 19.72 7.15
C TYR A 14 -7.25 19.18 6.60
N PHE A 15 -6.64 19.84 5.61
CA PHE A 15 -5.30 19.45 5.12
C PHE A 15 -4.24 19.61 6.20
N VAL A 16 -4.27 20.71 6.95
CA VAL A 16 -3.36 20.94 8.10
C VAL A 16 -3.56 19.85 9.16
N TYR A 17 -4.81 19.57 9.52
CA TYR A 17 -5.14 18.49 10.46
C TYR A 17 -4.57 17.13 10.00
N LEU A 18 -4.75 16.75 8.75
CA LEU A 18 -4.22 15.51 8.22
C LEU A 18 -2.69 15.46 8.24
N LYS A 19 -2.02 16.59 7.94
CA LYS A 19 -0.54 16.67 7.99
C LYS A 19 0.00 16.37 9.38
N GLY A 20 -0.66 16.88 10.41
CA GLY A 20 -0.23 16.72 11.80
C GLY A 20 -0.59 15.37 12.43
N ASN A 21 -1.64 14.70 11.95
CA ASN A 21 -2.23 13.56 12.67
C ASN A 21 -2.21 12.23 11.88
N VAL A 22 -1.96 12.27 10.59
CA VAL A 22 -2.11 11.10 9.70
C VAL A 22 -0.83 10.85 8.90
N LEU A 23 -0.40 9.58 8.86
CA LEU A 23 0.78 9.18 8.08
C LEU A 23 0.60 9.49 6.58
N PRO A 24 1.67 9.82 5.83
CA PRO A 24 1.60 10.29 4.44
C PRO A 24 0.74 9.40 3.52
N MET A 25 0.91 8.08 3.56
CA MET A 25 0.12 7.16 2.73
C MET A 25 -1.36 7.10 3.12
N SER A 26 -1.66 7.18 4.43
CA SER A 26 -3.05 7.24 4.91
C SER A 26 -3.69 8.59 4.56
N ARG A 27 -2.91 9.69 4.64
CA ARG A 27 -3.35 11.02 4.21
C ARG A 27 -3.70 11.03 2.72
N LEU A 28 -2.85 10.46 1.88
CA LEU A 28 -3.12 10.34 0.45
C LEU A 28 -4.43 9.57 0.20
N ALA A 29 -4.62 8.44 0.88
CA ALA A 29 -5.85 7.66 0.75
C ALA A 29 -7.10 8.45 1.18
N TYR A 30 -7.01 9.23 2.27
CA TYR A 30 -8.12 10.07 2.74
C TYR A 30 -8.47 11.17 1.73
N LEU A 31 -7.45 11.85 1.19
CA LEU A 31 -7.66 12.89 0.18
C LEU A 31 -8.27 12.32 -1.12
N GLN A 32 -7.83 11.13 -1.54
CA GLN A 32 -8.41 10.44 -2.69
C GLN A 32 -9.88 10.05 -2.44
N ASP A 33 -10.22 9.58 -1.23
CA ASP A 33 -11.60 9.24 -0.90
C ASP A 33 -12.50 10.47 -0.84
N VAL A 34 -12.00 11.59 -0.28
CA VAL A 34 -12.74 12.86 -0.22
C VAL A 34 -12.92 13.44 -1.63
N ARG A 35 -11.88 13.38 -2.47
CA ARG A 35 -12.03 13.75 -3.88
C ARG A 35 -13.09 12.92 -4.57
N PHE A 36 -13.07 11.61 -4.40
CA PHE A 36 -14.07 10.70 -4.99
C PHE A 36 -15.49 10.97 -4.48
N PHE A 37 -15.63 11.40 -3.23
CA PHE A 37 -16.90 11.85 -2.68
C PHE A 37 -17.41 13.10 -3.41
N PHE A 38 -16.56 14.07 -3.68
CA PHE A 38 -16.95 15.28 -4.45
C PHE A 38 -17.24 14.96 -5.92
N ASP A 39 -16.47 14.08 -6.55
CA ASP A 39 -16.76 13.58 -7.89
C ASP A 39 -18.17 12.93 -7.95
N TYR A 40 -18.53 12.18 -6.90
CA TYR A 40 -19.86 11.59 -6.76
C TYR A 40 -20.95 12.65 -6.61
N LEU A 41 -20.77 13.69 -5.80
CA LEU A 41 -21.73 14.78 -5.65
C LEU A 41 -22.01 15.46 -7.00
N ILE A 42 -20.96 15.75 -7.76
CA ILE A 42 -21.06 16.38 -9.09
C ILE A 42 -21.81 15.48 -10.07
N SER A 43 -21.48 14.20 -10.12
CA SER A 43 -21.96 13.31 -11.18
C SER A 43 -23.28 12.63 -10.90
N ASN A 44 -23.69 12.54 -9.62
CA ASN A 44 -24.81 11.68 -9.19
C ASN A 44 -25.85 12.41 -8.34
N THR A 45 -25.68 13.69 -8.07
CA THR A 45 -26.63 14.47 -7.27
C THR A 45 -26.91 15.83 -7.90
N SER A 46 -27.91 16.54 -7.39
CA SER A 46 -28.19 17.94 -7.71
C SER A 46 -27.77 18.89 -6.57
N LEU A 47 -26.87 18.44 -5.68
CA LEU A 47 -26.44 19.23 -4.52
C LEU A 47 -25.39 20.30 -4.87
N THR A 48 -24.81 20.22 -6.04
CA THR A 48 -23.82 21.18 -6.54
C THR A 48 -23.97 21.37 -8.04
N ASP A 49 -23.71 22.59 -8.52
CA ASP A 49 -23.61 22.95 -9.95
C ASP A 49 -22.13 22.99 -10.42
N ALA A 50 -21.17 22.55 -9.59
CA ALA A 50 -19.75 22.56 -9.93
C ALA A 50 -19.42 21.47 -10.97
N ASP A 51 -18.53 21.78 -11.91
CA ASP A 51 -18.01 20.81 -12.89
C ASP A 51 -16.80 20.01 -12.37
N VAL A 52 -16.10 20.55 -11.38
CA VAL A 52 -14.92 19.94 -10.80
C VAL A 52 -14.89 20.13 -9.26
N PRO A 53 -14.30 19.19 -8.50
CA PRO A 53 -14.31 19.22 -7.03
C PRO A 53 -13.85 20.55 -6.41
N LYS A 54 -12.81 21.19 -6.97
CA LYS A 54 -12.24 22.44 -6.44
C LYS A 54 -13.22 23.63 -6.43
N ASP A 55 -14.25 23.59 -7.30
CA ASP A 55 -15.19 24.67 -7.50
C ASP A 55 -16.47 24.52 -6.65
N ILE A 56 -16.60 23.39 -5.92
CA ILE A 56 -17.69 23.19 -4.95
C ILE A 56 -17.60 24.25 -3.86
N LYS A 57 -18.75 24.90 -3.57
CA LYS A 57 -18.86 25.97 -2.58
C LYS A 57 -19.18 25.44 -1.19
N LEU A 58 -18.80 26.21 -0.17
CA LEU A 58 -19.08 25.84 1.21
C LEU A 58 -20.58 25.78 1.52
N GLU A 59 -21.36 26.65 0.90
CA GLU A 59 -22.82 26.67 1.03
C GLU A 59 -23.45 25.34 0.61
N GLU A 60 -22.98 24.76 -0.49
CA GLU A 60 -23.46 23.47 -1.00
C GLU A 60 -23.11 22.32 -0.05
N ILE A 61 -21.98 22.42 0.67
CA ILE A 61 -21.58 21.42 1.69
C ILE A 61 -22.45 21.49 2.93
N ARG A 62 -22.97 22.65 3.29
CA ARG A 62 -23.89 22.84 4.44
C ARG A 62 -25.20 22.11 4.27
N ASP A 63 -25.66 21.93 3.03
CA ASP A 63 -26.90 21.26 2.69
C ASP A 63 -26.79 19.73 2.69
N ILE A 64 -25.55 19.19 2.77
CA ILE A 64 -25.31 17.75 2.79
C ILE A 64 -25.76 17.16 4.12
N THR A 65 -26.54 16.08 4.01
CA THR A 65 -27.08 15.32 5.14
C THR A 65 -26.33 14.00 5.35
N SER A 66 -26.62 13.34 6.49
CA SER A 66 -26.12 11.97 6.73
C SER A 66 -26.62 10.99 5.67
N MET A 67 -27.84 11.21 5.13
CA MET A 67 -28.42 10.36 4.10
C MET A 67 -27.63 10.42 2.79
N ASP A 68 -27.17 11.62 2.39
CA ASP A 68 -26.38 11.79 1.16
C ASP A 68 -25.04 11.03 1.25
N VAL A 69 -24.42 11.03 2.43
CA VAL A 69 -23.20 10.25 2.65
C VAL A 69 -23.48 8.74 2.68
N ASN A 70 -24.62 8.29 3.25
CA ASN A 70 -25.01 6.90 3.22
C ASN A 70 -25.29 6.42 1.78
N LEU A 71 -25.93 7.23 0.95
CA LEU A 71 -26.12 6.96 -0.49
C LEU A 71 -24.78 6.91 -1.25
N PHE A 72 -23.85 7.81 -0.95
CA PHE A 72 -22.47 7.71 -1.49
C PHE A 72 -21.81 6.39 -1.11
N ILE A 73 -21.91 5.94 0.13
CA ILE A 73 -21.33 4.68 0.57
C ILE A 73 -22.00 3.48 -0.11
N ASP A 74 -23.30 3.54 -0.35
CA ASP A 74 -24.02 2.51 -1.12
C ASP A 74 -23.58 2.49 -2.58
N PHE A 75 -23.49 3.66 -3.25
CA PHE A 75 -22.89 3.80 -4.57
C PHE A 75 -21.49 3.19 -4.64
N CYS A 76 -20.66 3.41 -3.62
CA CYS A 76 -19.31 2.86 -3.55
C CYS A 76 -19.26 1.33 -3.50
N ARG A 77 -20.36 0.62 -3.20
CA ARG A 77 -20.36 -0.86 -3.20
C ARG A 77 -20.06 -1.41 -4.58
N LYS A 78 -20.70 -0.83 -5.58
CA LYS A 78 -20.50 -1.23 -6.98
C LYS A 78 -20.72 -0.04 -7.89
N TYR A 79 -19.69 0.33 -8.64
CA TYR A 79 -19.81 1.41 -9.62
C TYR A 79 -18.95 1.10 -10.85
N THR A 80 -19.26 1.77 -11.94
CA THR A 80 -18.59 1.61 -13.23
C THR A 80 -17.84 2.88 -13.57
N VAL A 81 -16.64 2.75 -14.08
CA VAL A 81 -15.84 3.85 -14.64
C VAL A 81 -15.61 3.56 -16.11
N ASP A 82 -15.89 4.56 -16.94
CA ASP A 82 -15.53 4.53 -18.35
C ASP A 82 -14.10 5.05 -18.51
N ASP A 83 -13.18 4.19 -18.97
CA ASP A 83 -11.77 4.52 -19.22
C ASP A 83 -11.52 4.87 -20.70
N GLY A 84 -12.59 5.15 -21.45
CA GLY A 84 -12.55 5.46 -22.88
C GLY A 84 -12.45 4.22 -23.78
N ASP A 85 -11.65 3.22 -23.41
CA ASP A 85 -11.50 1.95 -24.16
C ASP A 85 -12.40 0.83 -23.63
N LYS A 86 -12.77 0.90 -22.34
CA LYS A 86 -13.58 -0.14 -21.68
C LYS A 86 -14.27 0.38 -20.42
N LEU A 87 -15.40 -0.24 -20.12
CA LEU A 87 -16.09 -0.07 -18.84
C LEU A 87 -15.43 -0.95 -17.77
N ILE A 88 -14.91 -0.31 -16.71
CA ILE A 88 -14.30 -1.00 -15.57
C ILE A 88 -15.31 -1.01 -14.44
N ILE A 89 -15.70 -2.21 -14.00
CA ILE A 89 -16.60 -2.38 -12.86
C ILE A 89 -15.74 -2.51 -11.58
N TYR A 90 -15.99 -1.63 -10.64
CA TYR A 90 -15.41 -1.68 -9.29
C TYR A 90 -16.43 -2.24 -8.31
N GLU A 91 -16.02 -3.25 -7.55
CA GLU A 91 -16.80 -3.84 -6.46
C GLU A 91 -15.98 -3.81 -5.18
N ASN A 92 -16.47 -3.13 -4.15
CA ASN A 92 -15.75 -2.87 -2.93
C ASN A 92 -16.25 -3.71 -1.76
N ASN A 93 -15.32 -4.30 -1.02
CA ASN A 93 -15.63 -4.99 0.24
C ASN A 93 -15.87 -3.97 1.39
N ASN A 94 -16.48 -4.45 2.48
CA ASN A 94 -16.83 -3.64 3.63
C ASN A 94 -15.62 -2.91 4.27
N LYS A 95 -14.40 -3.45 4.16
CA LYS A 95 -13.20 -2.78 4.68
C LYS A 95 -12.87 -1.51 3.87
N THR A 96 -13.00 -1.57 2.55
CA THR A 96 -12.83 -0.42 1.66
C THR A 96 -13.91 0.62 1.92
N LEU A 97 -15.17 0.20 2.04
CA LEU A 97 -16.28 1.09 2.36
C LEU A 97 -16.11 1.78 3.71
N ALA A 98 -15.70 1.03 4.75
CA ALA A 98 -15.43 1.60 6.07
C ALA A 98 -14.29 2.64 6.04
N ARG A 99 -13.24 2.43 5.22
CA ARG A 99 -12.18 3.42 5.03
C ARG A 99 -12.72 4.69 4.35
N LYS A 100 -13.48 4.55 3.26
CA LYS A 100 -14.09 5.69 2.55
C LYS A 100 -15.03 6.49 3.49
N LYS A 101 -15.88 5.80 4.23
CA LYS A 101 -16.74 6.40 5.27
C LYS A 101 -15.90 7.16 6.30
N SER A 102 -14.81 6.56 6.81
CA SER A 102 -13.93 7.21 7.77
C SER A 102 -13.28 8.47 7.22
N SER A 103 -12.85 8.47 5.95
CA SER A 103 -12.26 9.63 5.29
C SER A 103 -13.24 10.81 5.23
N VAL A 104 -14.47 10.56 4.82
CA VAL A 104 -15.56 11.58 4.77
C VAL A 104 -15.95 12.02 6.19
N SER A 105 -16.03 11.09 7.15
CA SER A 105 -16.33 11.42 8.56
C SER A 105 -15.29 12.38 9.16
N VAL A 106 -14.01 12.14 8.92
CA VAL A 106 -12.94 13.01 9.44
C VAL A 106 -13.03 14.40 8.81
N MET A 107 -13.37 14.51 7.53
CA MET A 107 -13.59 15.79 6.85
C MET A 107 -14.75 16.55 7.49
N PHE A 108 -15.95 15.97 7.61
CA PHE A 108 -17.11 16.66 8.20
C PHE A 108 -16.91 16.99 9.67
N LYS A 109 -16.24 16.13 10.45
CA LYS A 109 -15.87 16.47 11.85
C LYS A 109 -14.94 17.67 11.93
N GLN A 110 -14.01 17.81 10.99
CA GLN A 110 -13.15 18.98 10.94
C GLN A 110 -13.93 20.24 10.54
N LEU A 111 -14.78 20.15 9.51
CA LEU A 111 -15.63 21.29 9.09
C LEU A 111 -16.56 21.74 10.21
N TYR A 112 -17.17 20.83 10.96
CA TYR A 112 -17.98 21.13 12.13
C TYR A 112 -17.18 21.81 13.23
N ARG A 113 -15.98 21.30 13.54
CA ARG A 113 -15.08 21.87 14.55
C ARG A 113 -14.64 23.29 14.20
N ASP A 114 -14.49 23.58 12.91
CA ASP A 114 -14.10 24.89 12.40
C ASP A 114 -15.29 25.85 12.23
N GLY A 115 -16.52 25.41 12.51
CA GLY A 115 -17.74 26.21 12.39
C GLY A 115 -18.19 26.44 10.94
N PHE A 116 -17.71 25.64 10.00
CA PHE A 116 -18.12 25.71 8.58
C PHE A 116 -19.46 25.03 8.31
N VAL A 117 -19.84 24.07 9.14
CA VAL A 117 -21.15 23.41 9.15
C VAL A 117 -21.75 23.48 10.54
N ASP A 118 -23.08 23.64 10.63
CA ASP A 118 -23.77 23.87 11.89
C ASP A 118 -23.98 22.59 12.73
N ASN A 119 -24.00 21.45 12.07
CA ASN A 119 -24.27 20.15 12.70
C ASN A 119 -23.20 19.12 12.37
N ASN A 120 -22.95 18.21 13.33
CA ASN A 120 -22.11 17.04 13.11
C ASN A 120 -22.96 15.91 12.47
N ILE A 121 -22.99 15.86 11.16
CA ILE A 121 -23.78 14.86 10.42
C ILE A 121 -23.22 13.42 10.54
N THR A 122 -22.01 13.26 11.10
CA THR A 122 -21.35 11.93 11.12
C THR A 122 -22.03 10.94 12.05
N ASP A 123 -22.85 11.40 13.00
CA ASP A 123 -23.58 10.57 13.94
C ASP A 123 -24.74 9.80 13.25
N GLY A 124 -25.22 10.29 12.10
CA GLY A 124 -26.21 9.62 11.26
C GLY A 124 -25.64 8.67 10.21
N PHE A 125 -24.33 8.42 10.21
CA PHE A 125 -23.73 7.52 9.23
C PHE A 125 -23.97 6.05 9.60
N ASP A 126 -24.51 5.27 8.66
CA ASP A 126 -24.83 3.85 8.85
C ASP A 126 -23.59 3.02 9.23
N PRO A 127 -23.72 2.07 10.14
CA PRO A 127 -22.63 1.20 10.54
C PRO A 127 -22.25 0.23 9.41
N ILE A 128 -20.94 0.07 9.16
CA ILE A 128 -20.43 -0.92 8.22
C ILE A 128 -19.79 -2.06 9.02
N LYS A 129 -20.35 -3.26 8.92
CA LYS A 129 -19.80 -4.45 9.58
C LYS A 129 -18.52 -4.86 8.86
N VAL A 130 -17.38 -4.72 9.54
CA VAL A 130 -16.08 -5.22 9.08
C VAL A 130 -15.72 -6.45 9.91
N PRO A 131 -15.38 -7.59 9.29
CA PRO A 131 -14.94 -8.77 10.02
C PRO A 131 -13.77 -8.46 10.95
N LYS A 132 -13.85 -8.93 12.19
CA LYS A 132 -12.78 -8.74 13.18
C LYS A 132 -11.54 -9.56 12.81
N PRO A 133 -10.35 -9.16 13.32
CA PRO A 133 -9.17 -10.02 13.26
C PRO A 133 -9.50 -11.38 13.90
N GLY A 134 -9.21 -12.48 13.22
CA GLY A 134 -9.55 -13.84 13.65
C GLY A 134 -10.83 -14.41 13.03
N GLU A 135 -11.75 -13.59 12.52
CA GLU A 135 -12.92 -14.06 11.76
C GLU A 135 -12.61 -14.29 10.26
N ARG A 136 -11.39 -14.02 9.84
CA ARG A 136 -10.93 -14.22 8.47
C ARG A 136 -10.12 -15.49 8.38
N GLU A 137 -10.41 -16.29 7.37
CA GLU A 137 -9.51 -17.34 6.95
C GLU A 137 -8.17 -16.73 6.53
N ILE A 138 -7.11 -17.09 7.23
CA ILE A 138 -5.74 -16.72 6.87
C ILE A 138 -5.26 -17.83 5.92
N LYS A 139 -5.14 -17.52 4.65
CA LYS A 139 -4.46 -18.41 3.69
C LYS A 139 -2.97 -18.34 3.96
N ALA A 140 -2.45 -19.34 4.63
CA ALA A 140 -1.03 -19.53 4.87
C ALA A 140 -0.53 -20.68 3.98
N LEU A 141 0.69 -20.58 3.49
CA LEU A 141 1.35 -21.69 2.82
C LEU A 141 1.57 -22.83 3.83
N GLN A 142 1.34 -24.06 3.39
CA GLN A 142 1.67 -25.24 4.15
C GLN A 142 3.18 -25.56 3.99
N ASP A 143 3.72 -26.43 4.83
CA ASP A 143 5.15 -26.73 4.85
C ASP A 143 5.62 -27.33 3.51
N ASP A 144 4.83 -28.18 2.88
CA ASP A 144 5.10 -28.76 1.56
C ASP A 144 5.07 -27.70 0.45
N GLU A 145 4.14 -26.74 0.49
CA GLU A 145 4.10 -25.62 -0.47
C GLU A 145 5.32 -24.71 -0.30
N VAL A 146 5.76 -24.47 0.94
CA VAL A 146 7.01 -23.73 1.22
C VAL A 146 8.22 -24.46 0.65
N MET A 147 8.29 -25.79 0.79
CA MET A 147 9.38 -26.59 0.22
C MET A 147 9.41 -26.50 -1.30
N VAL A 148 8.28 -26.63 -1.98
CA VAL A 148 8.18 -26.50 -3.44
C VAL A 148 8.63 -25.10 -3.90
N MET A 149 8.20 -24.06 -3.20
CA MET A 149 8.60 -22.67 -3.50
C MET A 149 10.12 -22.46 -3.34
N LEU A 150 10.73 -23.01 -2.27
CA LEU A 150 12.17 -22.90 -2.04
C LEU A 150 12.97 -23.77 -3.02
N ASP A 151 12.47 -24.92 -3.43
CA ASP A 151 13.06 -25.70 -4.51
C ASP A 151 13.03 -24.92 -5.84
N ALA A 152 11.89 -24.38 -6.21
CA ALA A 152 11.74 -23.63 -7.44
C ALA A 152 12.69 -22.41 -7.53
N VAL A 153 12.87 -21.66 -6.45
CA VAL A 153 13.83 -20.53 -6.44
C VAL A 153 15.27 -21.00 -6.51
N THR A 154 15.56 -22.20 -6.01
CA THR A 154 16.92 -22.75 -5.96
C THR A 154 17.33 -23.44 -7.26
N THR A 155 16.43 -24.19 -7.88
CA THR A 155 16.70 -25.05 -9.06
C THR A 155 16.15 -24.49 -10.37
N GLY A 156 15.20 -23.54 -10.32
CA GLY A 156 14.46 -23.07 -11.48
C GLY A 156 13.47 -24.11 -12.01
N SER A 157 13.02 -25.05 -11.15
CA SER A 157 12.01 -26.04 -11.49
C SER A 157 10.68 -25.35 -11.88
N ASN A 158 9.92 -25.98 -12.75
CA ASN A 158 8.59 -25.54 -13.22
C ASN A 158 8.55 -24.15 -13.90
N MET A 159 9.70 -23.59 -14.29
CA MET A 159 9.78 -22.31 -15.00
C MET A 159 9.76 -22.47 -16.50
N THR A 160 9.09 -21.55 -17.18
CA THR A 160 9.17 -21.41 -18.64
C THR A 160 10.59 -21.03 -19.08
N PRO A 161 10.98 -21.26 -20.37
CA PRO A 161 12.29 -20.82 -20.87
C PRO A 161 12.55 -19.31 -20.70
N HIS A 162 11.50 -18.49 -20.83
CA HIS A 162 11.58 -17.06 -20.64
C HIS A 162 11.87 -16.68 -19.18
N GLU A 163 11.14 -17.28 -18.23
CA GLU A 163 11.35 -17.04 -16.80
C GLU A 163 12.72 -17.51 -16.33
N ARG A 164 13.20 -18.66 -16.84
CA ARG A 164 14.51 -19.22 -16.53
C ARG A 164 15.66 -18.28 -16.90
N LYS A 165 15.56 -17.56 -18.03
CA LYS A 165 16.54 -16.55 -18.45
C LYS A 165 16.70 -15.42 -17.42
N TYR A 166 15.61 -14.99 -16.81
CA TYR A 166 15.65 -13.97 -15.75
C TYR A 166 16.05 -14.56 -14.41
N TRP A 167 15.57 -15.78 -14.11
CA TRP A 167 15.92 -16.50 -12.90
C TRP A 167 17.43 -16.68 -12.74
N GLU A 168 18.15 -17.04 -13.79
CA GLU A 168 19.61 -17.17 -13.77
C GLU A 168 20.32 -15.91 -13.24
N LYS A 169 19.74 -14.74 -13.46
CA LYS A 169 20.30 -13.43 -13.06
C LYS A 169 19.79 -12.94 -11.69
N THR A 170 18.79 -13.61 -11.09
CA THR A 170 18.08 -13.07 -9.91
C THR A 170 17.82 -14.13 -8.84
N LYS A 171 18.28 -15.35 -9.03
CA LYS A 171 17.97 -16.48 -8.15
C LYS A 171 18.47 -16.30 -6.71
N LEU A 172 19.65 -15.72 -6.53
CA LEU A 172 20.23 -15.51 -5.20
C LEU A 172 19.47 -14.40 -4.45
N ARG A 173 19.15 -13.32 -5.15
CA ARG A 173 18.32 -12.24 -4.63
C ARG A 173 16.93 -12.74 -4.22
N ASP A 174 16.27 -13.45 -5.15
CA ASP A 174 14.92 -13.93 -4.98
C ASP A 174 14.86 -14.92 -3.81
N LYS A 175 15.87 -15.81 -3.67
CA LYS A 175 16.01 -16.72 -2.54
C LYS A 175 16.20 -15.97 -1.22
N ALA A 176 17.06 -14.95 -1.19
CA ALA A 176 17.31 -14.15 0.02
C ALA A 176 16.03 -13.41 0.49
N ILE A 177 15.24 -12.86 -0.46
CA ILE A 177 13.96 -12.22 -0.17
C ILE A 177 12.97 -13.23 0.45
N LEU A 178 12.81 -14.40 -0.16
CA LEU A 178 11.89 -15.44 0.34
C LEU A 178 12.31 -15.94 1.71
N MET A 179 13.60 -16.21 1.91
CA MET A 179 14.14 -16.65 3.19
C MET A 179 13.89 -15.64 4.32
N LEU A 180 14.06 -14.34 4.05
CA LEU A 180 13.76 -13.29 5.03
C LEU A 180 12.27 -13.23 5.38
N PHE A 181 11.38 -13.34 4.39
CA PHE A 181 9.93 -13.38 4.66
C PHE A 181 9.53 -14.60 5.48
N LEU A 182 10.00 -15.77 5.10
CA LEU A 182 9.64 -17.03 5.77
C LEU A 182 10.19 -17.11 7.19
N THR A 183 11.45 -16.68 7.40
CA THR A 183 12.10 -16.81 8.71
C THR A 183 11.65 -15.76 9.70
N TYR A 184 11.43 -14.51 9.26
CA TYR A 184 11.19 -13.38 10.18
C TYR A 184 9.81 -12.77 10.07
N GLY A 185 8.98 -13.16 9.11
CA GLY A 185 7.66 -12.59 8.90
C GLY A 185 7.69 -11.08 8.67
N LEU A 186 8.72 -10.58 7.98
CA LEU A 186 8.88 -9.15 7.73
C LEU A 186 7.70 -8.60 6.95
N ARG A 187 7.31 -7.36 7.26
CA ARG A 187 6.38 -6.64 6.38
C ARG A 187 7.07 -6.28 5.07
N LEU A 188 6.29 -6.22 4.00
CA LEU A 188 6.82 -5.85 2.67
C LEU A 188 7.64 -4.54 2.70
N SER A 189 7.18 -3.54 3.45
CA SER A 189 7.90 -2.27 3.60
C SER A 189 9.17 -2.40 4.44
N GLU A 190 9.19 -3.27 5.44
CA GLU A 190 10.37 -3.53 6.27
C GLU A 190 11.47 -4.18 5.42
N LEU A 191 11.13 -5.20 4.64
CA LEU A 191 12.07 -5.85 3.71
C LEU A 191 12.54 -4.88 2.60
N GLN A 192 11.63 -4.12 2.00
CA GLN A 192 11.95 -3.19 0.91
C GLN A 192 12.94 -2.10 1.35
N GLN A 193 12.90 -1.69 2.62
CA GLN A 193 13.78 -0.67 3.18
C GLN A 193 15.11 -1.21 3.72
N LEU A 194 15.35 -2.52 3.69
CA LEU A 194 16.63 -3.07 4.13
C LEU A 194 17.79 -2.53 3.33
N ASN A 195 18.84 -2.18 4.04
CA ASN A 195 20.12 -1.71 3.55
C ASN A 195 21.20 -2.78 3.82
N ILE A 196 22.33 -2.70 3.13
CA ILE A 196 23.51 -3.50 3.52
C ILE A 196 23.94 -3.12 4.93
N SER A 197 23.96 -1.81 5.23
CA SER A 197 24.27 -1.25 6.55
C SER A 197 23.28 -1.69 7.65
N SER A 198 22.11 -2.23 7.29
CA SER A 198 21.17 -2.82 8.28
C SER A 198 21.71 -4.09 8.93
N PHE A 199 22.74 -4.73 8.35
CA PHE A 199 23.27 -6.02 8.81
C PHE A 199 24.61 -5.90 9.50
N ASN A 200 24.71 -6.47 10.71
CA ASN A 200 25.96 -6.68 11.41
C ASN A 200 26.27 -8.18 11.44
N PHE A 201 26.90 -8.66 10.37
CA PHE A 201 27.20 -10.10 10.22
C PHE A 201 28.17 -10.64 11.29
N SER A 202 29.04 -9.78 11.85
CA SER A 202 29.99 -10.20 12.90
C SER A 202 29.29 -10.40 14.24
N ARG A 203 28.20 -9.68 14.52
CA ARG A 203 27.36 -9.86 15.70
C ARG A 203 26.20 -10.83 15.47
N GLY A 204 25.95 -11.23 14.22
CA GLY A 204 24.83 -12.07 13.87
C GLY A 204 23.47 -11.39 14.12
N GLU A 205 23.34 -10.10 13.80
CA GLU A 205 22.12 -9.34 13.99
C GLU A 205 21.84 -8.41 12.82
N PHE A 206 20.58 -8.01 12.64
CA PHE A 206 20.16 -6.99 11.68
C PHE A 206 19.05 -6.11 12.24
N THR A 207 18.96 -4.88 11.72
CA THR A 207 18.02 -3.86 12.18
C THR A 207 16.95 -3.62 11.14
N ILE A 208 15.69 -3.56 11.58
CA ILE A 208 14.54 -3.19 10.77
C ILE A 208 13.87 -1.94 11.33
N TYR A 209 13.28 -1.13 10.44
CA TYR A 209 12.49 0.03 10.80
C TYR A 209 11.00 -0.30 10.73
N ARG A 210 10.35 -0.33 11.89
CA ARG A 210 8.92 -0.59 12.03
C ARG A 210 8.11 0.69 11.88
N LYS A 211 6.78 0.54 11.80
CA LYS A 211 5.84 1.66 11.74
C LYS A 211 6.16 2.71 12.83
N ARG A 212 6.16 4.00 12.47
CA ARG A 212 6.52 5.16 13.31
C ARG A 212 8.02 5.26 13.63
N GLY A 213 8.88 4.73 12.79
CA GLY A 213 10.33 4.87 12.94
C GLY A 213 10.96 4.09 14.12
N LYS A 214 10.23 3.12 14.69
CA LYS A 214 10.81 2.25 15.74
C LYS A 214 11.83 1.30 15.12
N GLU A 215 13.06 1.38 15.57
CA GLU A 215 14.08 0.40 15.28
C GLU A 215 13.84 -0.89 16.09
N SER A 216 14.13 -2.01 15.48
CA SER A 216 14.09 -3.32 16.12
C SER A 216 15.25 -4.15 15.60
N SER A 217 16.20 -4.51 16.48
CA SER A 217 17.26 -5.45 16.17
C SER A 217 16.73 -6.88 16.32
N MET A 218 17.16 -7.75 15.41
CA MET A 218 16.76 -9.15 15.35
C MET A 218 18.03 -10.01 15.14
N PRO A 219 18.15 -11.16 15.83
CA PRO A 219 19.23 -12.09 15.57
C PRO A 219 19.08 -12.68 14.16
N ILE A 220 20.19 -12.82 13.43
CA ILE A 220 20.18 -13.43 12.11
C ILE A 220 20.47 -14.93 12.23
N ASN A 221 19.61 -15.74 11.61
CA ASN A 221 19.83 -17.17 11.45
C ASN A 221 21.00 -17.41 10.49
N GLN A 222 21.87 -18.36 10.79
CA GLN A 222 23.05 -18.66 9.98
C GLN A 222 22.73 -18.98 8.52
N SER A 223 21.67 -19.74 8.25
CA SER A 223 21.24 -20.06 6.88
C SER A 223 20.82 -18.81 6.10
N VAL A 224 20.09 -17.89 6.74
CA VAL A 224 19.70 -16.60 6.14
C VAL A 224 20.92 -15.72 5.92
N GLN A 225 21.85 -15.67 6.88
CA GLN A 225 23.10 -14.93 6.74
C GLN A 225 23.88 -15.38 5.53
N MET A 226 24.09 -16.69 5.38
CA MET A 226 24.81 -17.27 4.25
C MET A 226 24.12 -16.93 2.92
N THR A 227 22.79 -17.03 2.86
CA THR A 227 22.02 -16.72 1.67
C THR A 227 22.12 -15.24 1.26
N ILE A 228 22.11 -14.33 2.23
CA ILE A 228 22.28 -12.89 1.98
C ILE A 228 23.71 -12.57 1.52
N GLN A 229 24.71 -13.16 2.16
CA GLN A 229 26.12 -12.96 1.78
C GLN A 229 26.40 -13.53 0.38
N ASP A 230 25.82 -14.66 0.03
CA ASP A 230 25.91 -15.25 -1.30
C ASP A 230 25.32 -14.30 -2.38
N TYR A 231 24.15 -13.76 -2.13
CA TYR A 231 23.55 -12.73 -2.99
C TYR A 231 24.45 -11.49 -3.13
N ILE A 232 24.94 -10.95 -2.00
CA ILE A 232 25.76 -9.73 -2.02
C ILE A 232 27.03 -9.95 -2.82
N ASN A 233 27.71 -11.07 -2.61
CA ASN A 233 29.04 -11.33 -3.16
C ASN A 233 29.01 -11.78 -4.64
N ASN A 234 28.00 -12.55 -5.05
CA ASN A 234 28.02 -13.24 -6.34
C ASN A 234 27.01 -12.66 -7.36
N GLU A 235 25.91 -12.07 -6.92
CA GLU A 235 24.89 -11.57 -7.85
C GLU A 235 24.76 -10.05 -7.79
N ARG A 236 24.67 -9.47 -6.58
CA ARG A 236 24.56 -8.02 -6.42
C ARG A 236 25.81 -7.28 -6.92
N SER A 237 26.99 -7.83 -6.68
CA SER A 237 28.26 -7.25 -7.16
C SER A 237 28.33 -7.15 -8.69
N SER A 238 27.75 -8.10 -9.42
CA SER A 238 27.76 -8.10 -10.89
C SER A 238 26.88 -7.01 -11.52
N ILE A 239 25.94 -6.43 -10.78
CA ILE A 239 25.07 -5.34 -11.27
C ILE A 239 25.81 -4.00 -11.31
N ASN A 240 26.90 -3.86 -10.54
CA ASN A 240 27.60 -2.59 -10.30
C ASN A 240 28.45 -2.10 -11.47
N GLU A 241 28.75 -2.92 -12.47
CA GLU A 241 29.76 -2.57 -13.47
C GLU A 241 29.29 -1.63 -14.58
N GLU A 242 27.96 -1.46 -14.76
CA GLU A 242 27.40 -0.72 -15.89
C GLU A 242 26.37 0.38 -15.53
N THR A 243 25.98 0.53 -14.27
CA THR A 243 24.88 1.44 -13.89
C THR A 243 25.13 2.18 -12.57
N GLU A 244 24.57 3.39 -12.42
CA GLU A 244 24.49 4.10 -11.14
C GLU A 244 23.62 3.30 -10.16
N VAL A 245 24.26 2.72 -9.14
CA VAL A 245 23.65 1.80 -8.18
C VAL A 245 23.22 2.53 -6.93
N ASP A 246 22.06 2.15 -6.36
CA ASP A 246 21.69 2.49 -4.98
C ASP A 246 22.60 1.68 -4.03
N GLU A 247 23.75 2.23 -3.69
CA GLU A 247 24.87 1.54 -3.03
C GLU A 247 24.48 0.90 -1.70
N ASP A 248 23.60 1.51 -0.93
CA ASP A 248 23.20 1.00 0.39
C ASP A 248 21.98 0.06 0.31
N ALA A 249 21.16 0.11 -0.74
CA ALA A 249 20.01 -0.77 -0.87
C ALA A 249 20.42 -2.24 -0.88
N LEU A 250 19.84 -3.08 0.00
CA LEU A 250 20.15 -4.51 0.00
C LEU A 250 19.70 -5.15 -1.32
N PHE A 251 18.43 -5.00 -1.69
CA PHE A 251 17.86 -5.66 -2.87
C PHE A 251 17.74 -4.72 -4.06
N LEU A 252 18.43 -5.07 -5.14
CA LEU A 252 18.46 -4.31 -6.39
C LEU A 252 17.64 -4.96 -7.50
N SER A 253 17.05 -4.11 -8.34
CA SER A 253 16.56 -4.52 -9.66
C SER A 253 17.75 -4.78 -10.60
N LEU A 254 17.50 -5.35 -11.76
CA LEU A 254 18.52 -5.53 -12.81
C LEU A 254 19.05 -4.19 -13.36
N GLN A 255 18.40 -3.07 -13.05
CA GLN A 255 18.86 -1.71 -13.39
C GLN A 255 19.63 -1.03 -12.23
N GLY A 256 20.07 -1.78 -11.22
CA GLY A 256 20.85 -1.25 -10.10
C GLY A 256 20.06 -0.39 -9.08
N ARG A 257 18.73 -0.30 -9.21
CA ARG A 257 17.89 0.51 -8.32
C ARG A 257 17.26 -0.36 -7.23
N ARG A 258 17.03 0.21 -6.05
CA ARG A 258 16.28 -0.45 -4.98
C ARG A 258 14.96 -1.04 -5.51
N MET A 259 14.70 -2.29 -5.20
CA MET A 259 13.45 -2.94 -5.60
C MET A 259 12.24 -2.21 -5.02
N THR A 260 11.20 -2.05 -5.84
CA THR A 260 9.94 -1.48 -5.39
C THR A 260 9.09 -2.52 -4.65
N SER A 261 8.19 -2.08 -3.78
CA SER A 261 7.21 -2.96 -3.12
C SER A 261 6.35 -3.74 -4.13
N ARG A 262 6.11 -3.16 -5.32
CA ARG A 262 5.39 -3.85 -6.41
C ARG A 262 6.23 -5.00 -6.97
N SER A 263 7.49 -4.75 -7.30
CA SER A 263 8.39 -5.78 -7.85
C SER A 263 8.60 -6.94 -6.88
N ILE A 264 8.76 -6.66 -5.57
CA ILE A 264 8.86 -7.70 -4.54
C ILE A 264 7.56 -8.53 -4.45
N ARG A 265 6.41 -7.88 -4.55
CA ARG A 265 5.11 -8.58 -4.52
C ARG A 265 4.91 -9.48 -5.73
N GLU A 266 5.28 -9.02 -6.93
CA GLU A 266 5.21 -9.85 -8.15
C GLU A 266 6.20 -11.02 -8.10
N LEU A 267 7.38 -10.82 -7.51
CA LEU A 267 8.34 -11.90 -7.25
C LEU A 267 7.72 -12.99 -6.33
N VAL A 268 7.15 -12.60 -5.21
CA VAL A 268 6.50 -13.56 -4.30
C VAL A 268 5.38 -14.31 -5.02
N LYS A 269 4.51 -13.59 -5.76
CA LYS A 269 3.44 -14.22 -6.55
C LYS A 269 3.97 -15.24 -7.55
N LYS A 270 5.06 -14.93 -8.25
CA LYS A 270 5.69 -15.83 -9.21
C LYS A 270 6.00 -17.19 -8.55
N TYR A 271 6.63 -17.19 -7.39
CA TYR A 271 7.04 -18.43 -6.71
C TYR A 271 5.92 -19.12 -5.92
N THR A 272 4.84 -18.42 -5.60
CA THR A 272 3.64 -19.02 -4.97
C THR A 272 2.62 -19.53 -5.97
N ALA A 273 2.82 -19.30 -7.26
CA ALA A 273 1.97 -19.82 -8.36
C ALA A 273 2.52 -21.10 -9.00
N ILE A 274 3.71 -21.56 -8.58
CA ILE A 274 4.37 -22.77 -9.02
C ILE A 274 3.84 -23.96 -8.21
#